data_87bb496763d0d514047c0e041c6e7f51
#
_entry.id   87bb496763d0d514047c0e041c6e7f51
#
_cell.length_a   1.000
_cell.length_b   1.000
_cell.length_c   1.000
_cell.angle_alpha   90.00
_cell.angle_beta   90.00
_cell.angle_gamma   90.00
#
_symmetry.space_group_name_H-M   'P 1'
#
loop_
_entity.id
_entity.type
_entity.pdbx_description
1 polymer ?
#
loop_
_entity_poly.entity_id
_entity_poly.type
_entity_poly.pdbx_seq_one_letter_code
_entity_poly.pdbx_strand_id
1 'polypeptide(L)'
;MSSLITHVASQKDYRKALKTWRPVIFYFGHPQCYACGWADPLFCGVANTFQDRAVIYKLSTHESPRHPEVTGTPTVLFYKDGKLRRKLKGINDEVSLAQAFAEHVGRTKPKSPPRRHHHDVRWLRERLQTLCTARRAPDLVRRRAKQP
;
A
#
# COMPACT_ATOMS: atom_id res chain seq x y z
N MET A 1 -7.16 3.85 5.91
CA MET A 1 -8.27 4.17 5.00
C MET A 1 -7.71 4.87 3.79
N SER A 2 -7.89 4.28 2.61
CA SER A 2 -7.40 4.85 1.34
C SER A 2 -8.23 6.06 1.00
N SER A 3 -7.67 7.25 1.09
CA SER A 3 -8.36 8.47 0.68
C SER A 3 -8.08 8.82 -0.78
N LEU A 4 -8.46 7.92 -1.68
CA LEU A 4 -8.54 8.29 -3.09
C LEU A 4 -9.74 9.24 -3.27
N ILE A 5 -9.51 10.39 -3.88
CA ILE A 5 -10.58 11.32 -4.19
C ILE A 5 -11.27 10.87 -5.47
N THR A 6 -12.56 10.59 -5.40
CA THR A 6 -13.31 10.00 -6.52
C THR A 6 -14.20 10.99 -7.26
N HIS A 7 -14.25 12.25 -6.82
CA HIS A 7 -15.17 13.23 -7.41
C HIS A 7 -14.49 14.58 -7.69
N VAL A 8 -14.74 15.09 -8.88
CA VAL A 8 -14.42 16.45 -9.35
C VAL A 8 -15.64 16.97 -10.08
N ALA A 9 -16.31 17.97 -9.53
CA ALA A 9 -17.60 18.46 -10.06
C ALA A 9 -17.46 19.48 -11.20
N SER A 10 -16.33 20.19 -11.30
CA SER A 10 -16.17 21.27 -12.25
C SER A 10 -14.72 21.43 -12.72
N GLN A 11 -14.54 22.16 -13.85
CA GLN A 11 -13.22 22.57 -14.33
C GLN A 11 -12.45 23.44 -13.32
N LYS A 12 -13.17 24.14 -12.45
CA LYS A 12 -12.55 24.94 -11.36
C LYS A 12 -11.92 24.03 -10.31
N ASP A 13 -12.50 22.84 -10.08
CA ASP A 13 -11.98 21.88 -9.10
C ASP A 13 -10.67 21.25 -9.56
N TYR A 14 -10.50 20.98 -10.86
CA TYR A 14 -9.19 20.59 -11.39
C TYR A 14 -8.12 21.64 -11.09
N ARG A 15 -8.44 22.93 -11.36
CA ARG A 15 -7.51 24.04 -11.07
C ARG A 15 -7.25 24.20 -9.58
N LYS A 16 -8.25 23.97 -8.74
CA LYS A 16 -8.11 24.00 -7.28
C LYS A 16 -7.24 22.83 -6.80
N ALA A 17 -7.45 21.64 -7.34
CA ALA A 17 -6.65 20.45 -7.03
C ALA A 17 -5.16 20.66 -7.34
N LEU A 18 -4.83 21.41 -8.39
CA LEU A 18 -3.46 21.69 -8.79
C LEU A 18 -2.76 22.80 -7.97
N LYS A 19 -3.46 23.50 -7.08
CA LYS A 19 -2.89 24.56 -6.22
C LYS A 19 -2.13 24.04 -5.00
N THR A 20 -1.93 22.74 -4.90
CA THR A 20 -1.17 22.12 -3.80
C THR A 20 0.32 22.02 -4.14
N TRP A 21 1.15 22.10 -3.10
CA TRP A 21 2.60 21.82 -3.21
C TRP A 21 2.92 20.33 -3.39
N ARG A 22 1.95 19.45 -3.07
CA ARG A 22 2.10 18.01 -3.23
C ARG A 22 1.94 17.61 -4.70
N PRO A 23 2.62 16.56 -5.16
CA PRO A 23 2.31 15.96 -6.45
C PRO A 23 0.85 15.54 -6.53
N VAL A 24 0.22 15.79 -7.69
CA VAL A 24 -1.17 15.43 -7.94
C VAL A 24 -1.23 14.42 -9.08
N ILE A 25 -1.99 13.37 -8.88
CA ILE A 25 -2.14 12.29 -9.85
C ILE A 25 -3.63 12.11 -10.14
N PHE A 26 -4.00 12.23 -11.40
CA PHE A 26 -5.35 11.95 -11.88
C PHE A 26 -5.35 10.64 -12.68
N TYR A 27 -6.17 9.71 -12.28
CA TYR A 27 -6.52 8.54 -13.09
C TYR A 27 -7.92 8.75 -13.67
N PHE A 28 -8.06 8.50 -14.95
CA PHE A 28 -9.32 8.55 -15.67
C PHE A 28 -9.67 7.18 -16.22
N GLY A 29 -10.76 6.61 -15.74
CA GLY A 29 -11.38 5.41 -16.25
C GLY A 29 -12.75 5.69 -16.85
N HIS A 30 -13.39 4.67 -17.41
CA HIS A 30 -14.77 4.71 -17.91
C HIS A 30 -15.45 3.37 -17.62
N PRO A 31 -16.73 3.35 -17.20
CA PRO A 31 -17.42 2.11 -16.85
C PRO A 31 -17.48 1.07 -17.99
N GLN A 32 -17.55 1.53 -19.25
CA GLN A 32 -17.60 0.68 -20.42
C GLN A 32 -16.22 0.41 -21.07
N CYS A 33 -15.15 0.76 -20.38
CA CYS A 33 -13.78 0.57 -20.88
C CYS A 33 -13.25 -0.79 -20.42
N TYR A 34 -13.12 -1.73 -21.36
CA TYR A 34 -12.58 -3.07 -21.06
C TYR A 34 -11.19 -3.03 -20.43
N ALA A 35 -10.29 -2.20 -20.99
CA ALA A 35 -8.93 -2.05 -20.47
C ALA A 35 -8.89 -1.48 -19.05
N CYS A 36 -9.91 -0.70 -18.63
CA CYS A 36 -10.02 -0.18 -17.28
C CYS A 36 -10.27 -1.27 -16.26
N GLY A 37 -10.96 -2.35 -16.61
CA GLY A 37 -11.17 -3.51 -15.74
C GLY A 37 -9.86 -4.12 -15.23
N TRP A 38 -8.82 -4.12 -16.03
CA TRP A 38 -7.47 -4.55 -15.67
C TRP A 38 -6.64 -3.46 -15.01
N ALA A 39 -6.77 -2.23 -15.50
CA ALA A 39 -5.99 -1.10 -15.05
C ALA A 39 -6.39 -0.60 -13.65
N ASP A 40 -7.66 -0.66 -13.30
CA ASP A 40 -8.21 -0.17 -12.05
C ASP A 40 -7.58 -0.82 -10.80
N PRO A 41 -7.54 -2.17 -10.68
CA PRO A 41 -6.92 -2.82 -9.52
C PRO A 41 -5.42 -2.55 -9.46
N LEU A 42 -4.70 -2.53 -10.59
CA LEU A 42 -3.28 -2.19 -10.64
C LEU A 42 -3.04 -0.76 -10.16
N PHE A 43 -3.83 0.18 -10.67
CA PHE A 43 -3.75 1.58 -10.25
C PHE A 43 -4.02 1.73 -8.75
N CYS A 44 -5.08 1.13 -8.22
CA CYS A 44 -5.42 1.20 -6.80
C CYS A 44 -4.32 0.59 -5.92
N GLY A 45 -3.73 -0.54 -6.32
CA GLY A 45 -2.62 -1.17 -5.61
C GLY A 45 -1.43 -0.24 -5.48
N VAL A 46 -0.96 0.30 -6.60
CA VAL A 46 0.18 1.24 -6.62
C VAL A 46 -0.17 2.54 -5.89
N ALA A 47 -1.34 3.14 -6.16
CA ALA A 47 -1.77 4.39 -5.55
C ALA A 47 -1.77 4.33 -4.01
N ASN A 48 -2.21 3.21 -3.44
CA ASN A 48 -2.22 3.00 -1.99
C ASN A 48 -0.83 3.11 -1.35
N THR A 49 0.24 2.78 -2.09
CA THR A 49 1.61 2.89 -1.56
C THR A 49 2.16 4.32 -1.56
N PHE A 50 1.52 5.22 -2.32
CA PHE A 50 1.97 6.60 -2.49
C PHE A 50 1.02 7.66 -1.94
N GLN A 51 -0.13 7.29 -1.38
CA GLN A 51 -1.17 8.21 -0.91
C GLN A 51 -0.70 9.20 0.17
N ASP A 52 0.28 8.84 0.97
CA ASP A 52 0.85 9.74 1.99
C ASP A 52 1.70 10.87 1.38
N ARG A 53 2.11 10.72 0.11
CA ARG A 53 3.07 11.59 -0.55
C ARG A 53 2.51 12.34 -1.75
N ALA A 54 1.40 11.91 -2.29
CA ALA A 54 0.70 12.54 -3.41
C ALA A 54 -0.79 12.69 -3.10
N VAL A 55 -1.43 13.61 -3.79
CA VAL A 55 -2.89 13.71 -3.82
C VAL A 55 -3.37 12.94 -5.04
N ILE A 56 -4.18 11.91 -4.84
CA ILE A 56 -4.53 10.97 -5.90
C ILE A 56 -6.04 11.00 -6.12
N TYR A 57 -6.41 11.23 -7.39
CA TYR A 57 -7.79 11.24 -7.85
C TYR A 57 -8.03 10.03 -8.75
N LYS A 58 -9.08 9.25 -8.47
CA LYS A 58 -9.60 8.23 -9.36
C LYS A 58 -10.94 8.71 -9.90
N LEU A 59 -10.97 9.08 -11.15
CA LEU A 59 -12.10 9.75 -11.79
C LEU A 59 -12.70 8.89 -12.91
N SER A 60 -14.02 8.99 -13.05
CA SER A 60 -14.74 8.45 -14.20
C SER A 60 -14.96 9.54 -15.24
N THR A 61 -14.61 9.29 -16.50
CA THR A 61 -14.88 10.25 -17.59
C THR A 61 -16.38 10.42 -17.87
N HIS A 62 -17.23 9.54 -17.34
CA HIS A 62 -18.67 9.64 -17.42
C HIS A 62 -19.24 10.66 -16.41
N GLU A 63 -18.62 10.77 -15.23
CA GLU A 63 -19.13 11.59 -14.11
C GLU A 63 -18.34 12.88 -13.92
N SER A 64 -17.09 12.90 -14.38
CA SER A 64 -16.22 14.07 -14.23
C SER A 64 -16.23 14.97 -15.46
N PRO A 65 -16.02 16.27 -15.30
CA PRO A 65 -15.89 17.20 -16.42
C PRO A 65 -14.76 16.77 -17.36
N ARG A 66 -14.96 16.97 -18.66
CA ARG A 66 -13.95 16.62 -19.67
C ARG A 66 -12.63 17.32 -19.40
N HIS A 67 -11.55 16.52 -19.30
CA HIS A 67 -10.21 17.05 -19.16
C HIS A 67 -9.51 17.12 -20.53
N PRO A 68 -8.86 18.26 -20.88
CA PRO A 68 -8.30 18.46 -22.23
C PRO A 68 -7.21 17.43 -22.58
N GLU A 69 -6.46 16.97 -21.59
CA GLU A 69 -5.40 15.99 -21.79
C GLU A 69 -5.88 14.54 -21.91
N VAL A 70 -7.15 14.27 -21.64
CA VAL A 70 -7.73 12.91 -21.68
C VAL A 70 -8.42 12.68 -23.01
N THR A 71 -7.79 11.89 -23.85
CA THR A 71 -8.31 11.50 -25.19
C THR A 71 -8.83 10.07 -25.23
N GLY A 72 -8.68 9.31 -24.15
CA GLY A 72 -9.11 7.93 -24.03
C GLY A 72 -8.86 7.41 -22.63
N THR A 73 -9.35 6.19 -22.36
CA THR A 73 -9.24 5.54 -21.04
C THR A 73 -8.61 4.16 -21.17
N PRO A 74 -7.86 3.69 -20.16
CA PRO A 74 -7.44 4.44 -18.99
C PRO A 74 -6.33 5.45 -19.32
N THR A 75 -6.32 6.60 -18.62
CA THR A 75 -5.25 7.60 -18.71
C THR A 75 -4.84 8.05 -17.32
N VAL A 76 -3.53 8.16 -17.08
CA VAL A 76 -2.97 8.71 -15.85
C VAL A 76 -2.20 9.98 -16.14
N LEU A 77 -2.53 11.05 -15.42
CA LEU A 77 -1.87 12.35 -15.53
C LEU A 77 -1.12 12.67 -14.24
N PHE A 78 0.16 12.99 -14.37
CA PHE A 78 1.03 13.33 -13.25
C PHE A 78 1.34 14.82 -13.27
N TYR A 79 0.90 15.53 -12.24
CA TYR A 79 1.11 16.97 -12.07
C TYR A 79 2.03 17.25 -10.89
N LYS A 80 2.94 18.19 -11.09
CA LYS A 80 3.79 18.76 -10.04
C LYS A 80 3.91 20.28 -10.23
N ASP A 81 3.72 21.02 -9.14
CA ASP A 81 3.73 22.48 -9.16
C ASP A 81 2.74 23.06 -10.19
N GLY A 82 1.56 22.46 -10.29
CA GLY A 82 0.50 22.87 -11.23
C GLY A 82 0.77 22.56 -12.71
N LYS A 83 1.91 21.91 -13.03
CA LYS A 83 2.30 21.58 -14.41
C LYS A 83 2.20 20.10 -14.67
N LEU A 84 1.66 19.72 -15.85
CA LEU A 84 1.68 18.34 -16.31
C LEU A 84 3.12 17.92 -16.58
N ARG A 85 3.57 16.85 -15.91
CA ARG A 85 4.94 16.30 -16.02
C ARG A 85 4.97 15.02 -16.85
N ARG A 86 3.95 14.19 -16.71
CA ARG A 86 3.86 12.92 -17.41
C ARG A 86 2.41 12.54 -17.68
N LYS A 87 2.19 11.87 -18.79
CA LYS A 87 0.91 11.29 -19.19
C LYS A 87 1.14 9.86 -19.59
N LEU A 88 0.38 8.95 -19.01
CA LEU A 88 0.35 7.55 -19.41
C LEU A 88 -1.00 7.25 -20.03
N LYS A 89 -0.99 6.70 -21.26
CA LYS A 89 -2.18 6.16 -21.91
C LYS A 89 -2.12 4.64 -21.82
N GLY A 90 -3.10 4.07 -21.13
CA GLY A 90 -3.09 2.65 -20.79
C GLY A 90 -2.22 2.35 -19.56
N ILE A 91 -2.51 1.24 -18.92
CA ILE A 91 -1.70 0.65 -17.84
C ILE A 91 -1.52 -0.81 -18.23
N ASN A 92 -0.29 -1.19 -18.55
CA ASN A 92 0.01 -2.53 -19.04
C ASN A 92 0.49 -3.45 -17.91
N ASP A 93 1.21 -2.89 -16.94
CA ASP A 93 1.78 -3.65 -15.84
C ASP A 93 1.99 -2.77 -14.59
N GLU A 94 2.05 -3.41 -13.44
CA GLU A 94 2.22 -2.78 -12.15
C GLU A 94 3.60 -2.15 -11.98
N VAL A 95 4.63 -2.77 -12.52
CA VAL A 95 6.03 -2.34 -12.35
C VAL A 95 6.26 -1.00 -13.04
N SER A 96 5.83 -0.87 -14.29
CA SER A 96 5.94 0.37 -15.06
C SER A 96 5.14 1.50 -14.42
N LEU A 97 3.95 1.19 -13.88
CA LEU A 97 3.13 2.16 -13.17
C LEU A 97 3.80 2.61 -11.86
N ALA A 98 4.27 1.68 -11.06
CA ALA A 98 4.98 1.97 -9.79
C ALA A 98 6.25 2.78 -10.04
N GLN A 99 6.99 2.48 -11.10
CA GLN A 99 8.15 3.27 -11.52
C GLN A 99 7.75 4.71 -11.86
N ALA A 100 6.68 4.90 -12.64
CA ALA A 100 6.17 6.23 -12.97
C ALA A 100 5.79 7.04 -11.72
N PHE A 101 5.14 6.40 -10.74
CA PHE A 101 4.84 7.01 -9.46
C PHE A 101 6.13 7.36 -8.70
N ALA A 102 7.09 6.46 -8.61
CA ALA A 102 8.34 6.67 -7.88
C ALA A 102 9.18 7.80 -8.50
N GLU A 103 9.22 7.91 -9.81
CA GLU A 103 9.90 8.99 -10.51
C GLU A 103 9.24 10.35 -10.25
N HIS A 104 7.91 10.37 -10.18
CA HIS A 104 7.14 11.59 -10.04
C HIS A 104 7.03 12.07 -8.58
N VAL A 105 6.77 11.15 -7.66
CA VAL A 105 6.53 11.41 -6.22
C VAL A 105 7.80 11.24 -5.40
N GLY A 106 8.81 10.56 -5.96
CA GLY A 106 9.98 10.07 -5.27
C GLY A 106 9.75 8.66 -4.69
N ARG A 107 10.84 7.91 -4.49
CA ARG A 107 10.77 6.53 -3.98
C ARG A 107 10.08 6.49 -2.63
N THR A 108 9.15 5.57 -2.45
CA THR A 108 8.62 5.25 -1.13
C THR A 108 9.79 4.74 -0.28
N LYS A 109 9.98 5.32 0.89
CA LYS A 109 10.81 4.63 1.89
C LYS A 109 10.19 3.26 2.09
N PRO A 110 10.95 2.16 2.02
CA PRO A 110 10.39 0.86 2.37
C PRO A 110 9.75 1.03 3.73
N LYS A 111 8.47 0.67 3.83
CA LYS A 111 7.76 0.65 5.09
C LYS A 111 8.60 -0.26 5.97
N SER A 112 9.31 0.30 6.95
CA SER A 112 10.11 -0.50 7.87
C SER A 112 9.20 -1.63 8.32
N PRO A 113 9.66 -2.90 8.26
CA PRO A 113 8.83 -4.02 8.70
C PRO A 113 8.32 -3.62 10.08
N PRO A 114 7.05 -3.92 10.40
CA PRO A 114 6.51 -3.60 11.70
C PRO A 114 7.57 -4.04 12.69
N ARG A 115 8.00 -3.10 13.56
CA ARG A 115 8.96 -3.45 14.62
C ARG A 115 8.37 -4.70 15.22
N ARG A 116 9.01 -5.84 14.98
CA ARG A 116 8.67 -7.06 15.70
C ARG A 116 8.76 -6.58 17.12
N HIS A 117 7.60 -6.41 17.76
CA HIS A 117 7.59 -6.33 19.20
C HIS A 117 8.42 -7.55 19.54
N HIS A 118 9.57 -7.31 20.12
CA HIS A 118 10.28 -8.32 20.86
C HIS A 118 9.20 -8.80 21.85
N HIS A 119 8.42 -9.78 21.44
CA HIS A 119 7.63 -10.54 22.37
C HIS A 119 8.66 -10.98 23.34
N ASP A 120 8.61 -10.38 24.50
CA ASP A 120 9.43 -10.65 25.64
C ASP A 120 9.48 -12.17 25.74
N VAL A 121 10.55 -12.76 25.24
CA VAL A 121 10.74 -14.22 25.27
C VAL A 121 10.94 -14.71 26.71
N ARG A 122 10.75 -13.79 27.69
CA ARG A 122 10.78 -14.04 29.11
C ARG A 122 9.82 -15.15 29.52
N TRP A 123 8.60 -15.16 28.98
CA TRP A 123 7.64 -16.25 29.21
C TRP A 123 8.10 -17.59 28.65
N LEU A 124 8.87 -17.61 27.54
CA LEU A 124 9.48 -18.81 26.98
C LEU A 124 10.59 -19.34 27.90
N ARG A 125 11.40 -18.45 28.49
CA ARG A 125 12.41 -18.84 29.46
C ARG A 125 11.79 -19.44 30.72
N GLU A 126 10.72 -18.87 31.22
CA GLU A 126 10.01 -19.38 32.39
C GLU A 126 9.39 -20.73 32.15
N ARG A 127 8.80 -20.98 30.96
CA ARG A 127 8.25 -22.29 30.59
C ARG A 127 9.33 -23.37 30.42
N LEU A 128 10.48 -23.00 29.88
CA LEU A 128 11.58 -23.95 29.73
C LEU A 128 12.23 -24.31 31.08
N GLN A 129 12.29 -23.37 32.01
CA GLN A 129 12.77 -23.64 33.36
C GLN A 129 11.85 -24.56 34.15
N THR A 130 10.53 -24.44 34.03
CA THR A 130 9.54 -25.33 34.65
C THR A 130 9.59 -26.76 34.08
N LEU A 131 9.90 -26.91 32.81
CA LEU A 131 10.05 -28.24 32.18
C LEU A 131 11.36 -28.93 32.56
N CYS A 132 12.43 -28.19 32.86
CA CYS A 132 13.69 -28.76 33.34
C CYS A 132 13.64 -29.18 34.81
N THR A 133 12.82 -28.53 35.63
CA THR A 133 12.67 -28.91 37.06
C THR A 133 11.75 -30.11 37.26
N ALA A 134 10.85 -30.38 36.31
CA ALA A 134 9.94 -31.54 36.39
C ALA A 134 10.60 -32.91 36.07
N ARG A 135 11.87 -32.96 35.66
CA ARG A 135 12.58 -34.20 35.35
C ARG A 135 13.52 -34.71 36.43
N ARG A 136 13.48 -34.18 37.64
CA ARG A 136 14.09 -34.85 38.79
C ARG A 136 13.05 -35.75 39.43
N ALA A 137 12.94 -36.95 38.87
CA ALA A 137 12.29 -38.07 39.59
C ALA A 137 13.10 -38.37 40.85
N PRO A 138 12.45 -38.55 42.02
CA PRO A 138 13.16 -38.98 43.21
C PRO A 138 13.66 -40.42 43.03
N ASP A 139 14.93 -40.60 43.35
CA ASP A 139 15.56 -41.93 43.47
C ASP A 139 14.80 -42.78 44.52
N LEU A 140 13.93 -43.62 44.04
CA LEU A 140 13.28 -44.67 44.77
C LEU A 140 13.80 -46.01 44.27
N VAL A 141 15.03 -46.37 44.60
CA VAL A 141 15.43 -47.77 44.64
C VAL A 141 16.76 -47.87 45.41
N ARG A 142 16.72 -48.20 46.68
CA ARG A 142 17.67 -49.11 47.33
C ARG A 142 17.27 -49.37 48.77
N ARG A 143 16.24 -50.18 48.94
CA ARG A 143 16.16 -50.97 50.17
C ARG A 143 16.29 -52.42 49.77
N ARG A 144 17.51 -52.88 49.75
CA ARG A 144 17.82 -54.25 49.71
C ARG A 144 17.64 -54.83 51.11
N ALA A 145 16.62 -55.60 51.31
CA ALA A 145 16.42 -56.43 52.50
C ALA A 145 17.58 -57.37 52.65
N LYS A 146 18.22 -57.36 53.82
CA LYS A 146 19.00 -58.49 54.34
C LYS A 146 18.02 -59.26 55.14
N GLN A 147 17.88 -60.51 54.79
CA GLN A 147 17.35 -61.59 55.62
C GLN A 147 18.49 -62.47 56.09
N PRO A 148 18.34 -63.02 57.31
CA PRO A 148 19.26 -64.00 57.83
C PRO A 148 19.04 -65.39 57.22
#